data_72f593e2fc8a36dc91db498512579d70
#
_entry.id   72f593e2fc8a36dc91db498512579d70
#
_cell.length_a   1.000
_cell.length_b   1.000
_cell.length_c   1.000
_cell.angle_alpha   90.00
_cell.angle_beta   90.00
_cell.angle_gamma   90.00
#
_symmetry.space_group_name_H-M   'P 1'
#
loop_
_entity.id
_entity.type
_entity.pdbx_description
1 polymer ?
#
loop_
_entity_poly.entity_id
_entity_poly.type
_entity_poly.pdbx_seq_one_letter_code
_entity_poly.pdbx_strand_id
1 'polypeptide(L)'
;MYFWADRVLKILENMDLDSVFKEAGAENHMVHGDYNYHNLLVCQEGMAVTGFEHAHRDVQMEDLYYFLRKCMEKHHYDERLGYRMMRAYDSVNNLGKKERDYLAIRLAYPEKFWKITNSYYHSGKAWIPAKNVEKLSLSVAQTEEKKRFLRNLFAFQI
;
A
#
# COMPACT_ATOMS: atom_id res chain seq x y z
N MET A 1 -10.86 12.08 -6.61
CA MET A 1 -10.33 10.69 -6.55
C MET A 1 -10.38 9.98 -7.89
N TYR A 2 -11.45 10.08 -8.70
CA TYR A 2 -11.48 9.44 -10.02
C TYR A 2 -10.32 9.92 -10.92
N PHE A 3 -10.19 11.23 -11.16
CA PHE A 3 -9.07 11.78 -11.97
C PHE A 3 -7.68 11.46 -11.41
N TRP A 4 -7.58 11.31 -10.09
CA TRP A 4 -6.35 10.82 -9.46
C TRP A 4 -6.05 9.37 -9.85
N ALA A 5 -7.03 8.46 -9.72
CA ALA A 5 -6.87 7.06 -10.11
C ALA A 5 -6.50 6.93 -11.59
N ASP A 6 -7.20 7.63 -12.49
CA ASP A 6 -6.93 7.66 -13.93
C ASP A 6 -5.48 8.11 -14.22
N ARG A 7 -5.02 9.16 -13.54
CA ARG A 7 -3.65 9.65 -13.71
C ARG A 7 -2.60 8.64 -13.21
N VAL A 8 -2.85 7.98 -12.08
CA VAL A 8 -1.98 6.92 -11.57
C VAL A 8 -1.90 5.76 -12.54
N LEU A 9 -3.02 5.33 -13.13
CA LEU A 9 -3.05 4.25 -14.12
C LEU A 9 -2.26 4.63 -15.39
N LYS A 10 -2.39 5.86 -15.88
CA LYS A 10 -1.60 6.35 -17.03
C LYS A 10 -0.09 6.39 -16.73
N ILE A 11 0.30 6.69 -15.48
CA ILE A 11 1.71 6.58 -15.09
C ILE A 11 2.15 5.11 -15.09
N LEU A 12 1.33 4.22 -14.51
CA LEU A 12 1.61 2.78 -14.46
C LEU A 12 1.81 2.18 -15.86
N GLU A 13 0.98 2.55 -16.84
CA GLU A 13 1.09 2.07 -18.24
C GLU A 13 2.46 2.38 -18.89
N ASN A 14 3.15 3.41 -18.40
CA ASN A 14 4.47 3.82 -18.90
C ASN A 14 5.64 3.34 -18.01
N MET A 15 5.37 2.55 -16.97
CA MET A 15 6.40 2.01 -16.08
C MET A 15 6.84 0.61 -16.52
N ASP A 16 8.14 0.37 -16.55
CA ASP A 16 8.69 -0.97 -16.75
C ASP A 16 8.80 -1.70 -15.39
N LEU A 17 7.73 -2.38 -15.00
CA LEU A 17 7.68 -3.21 -13.80
C LEU A 17 7.78 -4.72 -14.09
N ASP A 18 7.82 -5.13 -15.34
CA ASP A 18 7.84 -6.54 -15.76
C ASP A 18 8.99 -7.33 -15.12
N SER A 19 10.14 -6.71 -14.96
CA SER A 19 11.29 -7.36 -14.33
C SER A 19 11.05 -7.71 -12.86
N VAL A 20 10.32 -6.87 -12.11
CA VAL A 20 9.99 -7.11 -10.69
C VAL A 20 9.14 -8.38 -10.56
N PHE A 21 8.14 -8.54 -11.43
CA PHE A 21 7.27 -9.72 -11.44
C PHE A 21 7.99 -10.97 -11.94
N LYS A 22 8.85 -10.84 -12.97
CA LYS A 22 9.64 -11.97 -13.50
C LYS A 22 10.63 -12.49 -12.47
N GLU A 23 11.30 -11.60 -11.75
CA GLU A 23 12.24 -11.95 -10.68
C GLU A 23 11.52 -12.67 -9.55
N ALA A 24 10.42 -12.12 -9.04
CA ALA A 24 9.61 -12.76 -8.01
C ALA A 24 9.14 -14.16 -8.43
N GLY A 25 8.73 -14.34 -9.70
CA GLY A 25 8.34 -15.63 -10.24
C GLY A 25 9.51 -16.61 -10.35
N ALA A 26 10.66 -16.16 -10.81
CA ALA A 26 11.86 -16.99 -10.97
C ALA A 26 12.42 -17.48 -9.62
N GLU A 27 12.38 -16.62 -8.60
CA GLU A 27 12.88 -16.92 -7.26
C GLU A 27 11.82 -17.54 -6.33
N ASN A 28 10.59 -17.71 -6.83
CA ASN A 28 9.46 -18.23 -6.06
C ASN A 28 9.19 -17.45 -4.77
N HIS A 29 9.27 -16.11 -4.84
CA HIS A 29 9.01 -15.26 -3.69
C HIS A 29 7.62 -15.52 -3.11
N MET A 30 7.55 -15.64 -1.79
CA MET A 30 6.31 -15.81 -1.05
C MET A 30 6.00 -14.52 -0.30
N VAL A 31 4.72 -14.18 -0.26
CA VAL A 31 4.17 -13.08 0.54
C VAL A 31 3.19 -13.63 1.56
N HIS A 32 3.03 -12.91 2.66
CA HIS A 32 2.02 -13.22 3.67
C HIS A 32 0.60 -12.95 3.15
N GLY A 33 0.43 -11.95 2.26
CA GLY A 33 -0.83 -11.59 1.61
C GLY A 33 -1.80 -10.78 2.47
N ASP A 34 -1.58 -10.69 3.79
CA ASP A 34 -2.29 -9.78 4.71
C ASP A 34 -1.35 -9.29 5.84
N TYR A 35 -0.11 -8.92 5.48
CA TYR A 35 0.87 -8.46 6.45
C TYR A 35 0.49 -7.08 7.00
N ASN A 36 0.01 -7.06 8.23
CA ASN A 36 -0.40 -5.84 8.90
C ASN A 36 -0.33 -5.99 10.44
N TYR A 37 -0.47 -4.87 11.17
CA TYR A 37 -0.30 -4.87 12.62
C TYR A 37 -1.33 -5.69 13.40
N HIS A 38 -2.44 -6.13 12.82
CA HIS A 38 -3.39 -7.05 13.47
C HIS A 38 -2.86 -8.48 13.50
N ASN A 39 -1.98 -8.84 12.53
CA ASN A 39 -1.36 -10.15 12.44
C ASN A 39 0.04 -10.20 13.09
N LEU A 40 0.40 -9.13 13.83
CA LEU A 40 1.64 -9.06 14.60
C LEU A 40 1.33 -9.12 16.09
N LEU A 41 1.84 -10.16 16.75
CA LEU A 41 1.69 -10.35 18.20
C LEU A 41 3.01 -10.02 18.89
N VAL A 42 2.95 -9.12 19.86
CA VAL A 42 4.09 -8.82 20.72
C VAL A 42 4.06 -9.78 21.90
N CYS A 43 5.06 -10.63 22.00
CA CYS A 43 5.23 -11.65 23.03
C CYS A 43 6.42 -11.29 23.94
N GLN A 44 6.57 -11.97 25.07
CA GLN A 44 7.72 -11.77 25.97
C GLN A 44 9.06 -12.09 25.31
N GLU A 45 9.07 -13.06 24.39
CA GLU A 45 10.27 -13.56 23.69
C GLU A 45 10.50 -12.87 22.34
N GLY A 46 9.66 -11.88 21.94
CA GLY A 46 9.79 -11.18 20.65
C GLY A 46 8.46 -10.92 19.96
N MET A 47 8.46 -10.98 18.63
CA MET A 47 7.24 -10.83 17.82
C MET A 47 6.91 -12.13 17.09
N ALA A 48 5.64 -12.47 17.07
CA ALA A 48 5.10 -13.55 16.25
C ALA A 48 4.22 -12.98 15.13
N VAL A 49 4.24 -13.62 13.97
CA VAL A 49 3.38 -13.33 12.82
C VAL A 49 2.34 -14.44 12.70
N THR A 50 1.09 -14.07 12.49
CA THR A 50 -0.06 -14.99 12.34
C THR A 50 -0.87 -14.64 11.11
N GLY A 51 -1.83 -15.49 10.70
CA GLY A 51 -2.76 -15.19 9.61
C GLY A 51 -2.18 -15.49 8.22
N PHE A 52 -1.48 -16.61 8.07
CA PHE A 52 -0.86 -17.05 6.80
C PHE A 52 -1.84 -17.69 5.80
N GLU A 53 -3.13 -17.69 6.06
CA GLU A 53 -4.15 -18.26 5.17
C GLU A 53 -4.24 -17.57 3.80
N HIS A 54 -3.69 -16.36 3.69
CA HIS A 54 -3.60 -15.60 2.44
C HIS A 54 -2.21 -15.68 1.78
N ALA A 55 -1.29 -16.47 2.33
CA ALA A 55 0.06 -16.57 1.79
C ALA A 55 0.05 -17.15 0.36
N HIS A 56 0.74 -16.47 -0.54
CA HIS A 56 0.81 -16.87 -1.95
C HIS A 56 2.12 -16.36 -2.58
N ARG A 57 2.36 -16.73 -3.84
CA ARG A 57 3.51 -16.25 -4.59
C ARG A 57 3.21 -14.88 -5.19
N ASP A 58 4.03 -13.90 -4.86
CA ASP A 58 3.95 -12.54 -5.42
C ASP A 58 5.25 -11.77 -5.14
N VAL A 59 5.30 -10.53 -5.56
CA VAL A 59 6.38 -9.59 -5.28
C VAL A 59 6.40 -9.27 -3.79
N GLN A 60 7.54 -9.48 -3.11
CA GLN A 60 7.67 -9.26 -1.66
C GLN A 60 7.28 -7.83 -1.20
N MET A 61 7.39 -6.86 -2.11
CA MET A 61 6.93 -5.48 -1.86
C MET A 61 5.43 -5.37 -1.55
N GLU A 62 4.63 -6.40 -1.88
CA GLU A 62 3.19 -6.42 -1.57
C GLU A 62 2.95 -6.36 -0.06
N ASP A 63 3.69 -7.14 0.73
CA ASP A 63 3.57 -7.12 2.20
C ASP A 63 4.05 -5.78 2.78
N LEU A 64 5.16 -5.25 2.28
CA LEU A 64 5.63 -3.92 2.67
C LEU A 64 4.61 -2.83 2.32
N TYR A 65 4.04 -2.88 1.14
CA TYR A 65 2.98 -1.98 0.69
C TYR A 65 1.78 -2.01 1.64
N TYR A 66 1.27 -3.21 1.96
CA TYR A 66 0.12 -3.39 2.86
C TYR A 66 0.37 -2.77 4.23
N PHE A 67 1.51 -3.09 4.82
CA PHE A 67 1.87 -2.60 6.15
C PHE A 67 2.09 -1.08 6.16
N LEU A 68 2.90 -0.59 5.23
CA LEU A 68 3.20 0.84 5.10
C LEU A 68 1.92 1.65 4.86
N ARG A 69 1.07 1.24 3.93
CA ARG A 69 -0.20 1.92 3.64
C ARG A 69 -1.09 2.05 4.87
N LYS A 70 -1.32 0.94 5.59
CA LYS A 70 -2.17 0.95 6.80
C LYS A 70 -1.60 1.85 7.90
N CYS A 71 -0.29 1.85 8.08
CA CYS A 71 0.39 2.73 9.03
C CYS A 71 0.27 4.20 8.60
N MET A 72 0.54 4.51 7.34
CA MET A 72 0.48 5.89 6.84
C MET A 72 -0.93 6.47 6.90
N GLU A 73 -1.96 5.71 6.50
CA GLU A 73 -3.36 6.14 6.63
C GLU A 73 -3.75 6.44 8.09
N LYS A 74 -3.25 5.65 9.04
CA LYS A 74 -3.51 5.83 10.47
C LYS A 74 -2.76 7.02 11.08
N HIS A 75 -1.57 7.30 10.59
CA HIS A 75 -0.67 8.35 11.10
C HIS A 75 -0.57 9.56 10.17
N HIS A 76 -1.63 9.86 9.40
CA HIS A 76 -1.75 11.06 8.56
C HIS A 76 -0.52 11.30 7.66
N TYR A 77 0.01 10.21 7.09
CA TYR A 77 1.19 10.23 6.22
C TYR A 77 2.42 10.92 6.85
N ASP A 78 2.66 10.62 8.14
CA ASP A 78 3.87 11.09 8.83
C ASP A 78 5.14 10.61 8.09
N GLU A 79 5.86 11.57 7.54
CA GLU A 79 7.05 11.30 6.71
C GLU A 79 8.20 10.68 7.51
N ARG A 80 8.36 11.05 8.81
CA ARG A 80 9.41 10.48 9.67
C ARG A 80 9.14 9.00 9.95
N LEU A 81 7.88 8.66 10.23
CA LEU A 81 7.47 7.27 10.39
C LEU A 81 7.69 6.48 9.11
N GLY A 82 7.22 6.99 7.97
CA GLY A 82 7.40 6.34 6.67
C GLY A 82 8.87 6.12 6.31
N TYR A 83 9.71 7.13 6.52
CA TYR A 83 11.15 7.02 6.29
C TYR A 83 11.79 5.93 7.17
N ARG A 84 11.43 5.86 8.47
CA ARG A 84 11.93 4.83 9.38
C ARG A 84 11.51 3.43 8.94
N MET A 85 10.27 3.24 8.51
CA MET A 85 9.75 1.96 8.01
C MET A 85 10.50 1.51 6.76
N MET A 86 10.64 2.41 5.77
CA MET A 86 11.37 2.13 4.54
C MET A 86 12.84 1.78 4.83
N ARG A 87 13.50 2.54 5.69
CA ARG A 87 14.89 2.28 6.06
C ARG A 87 15.06 0.96 6.81
N ALA A 88 14.13 0.61 7.70
CA ALA A 88 14.15 -0.67 8.41
C ALA A 88 14.04 -1.85 7.45
N TYR A 89 13.15 -1.76 6.47
CA TYR A 89 13.04 -2.80 5.43
C TYR A 89 14.31 -2.86 4.57
N ASP A 90 14.78 -1.72 4.07
CA ASP A 90 15.95 -1.60 3.21
C ASP A 90 17.25 -2.13 3.87
N SER A 91 17.31 -2.11 5.22
CA SER A 91 18.46 -2.66 5.97
C SER A 91 18.52 -4.20 5.97
N VAL A 92 17.41 -4.86 5.64
CA VAL A 92 17.31 -6.33 5.62
C VAL A 92 17.19 -6.83 4.17
N ASN A 93 16.39 -6.15 3.37
CA ASN A 93 16.18 -6.46 1.97
C ASN A 93 16.34 -5.17 1.14
N ASN A 94 17.44 -5.07 0.41
CA ASN A 94 17.79 -3.85 -0.32
C ASN A 94 16.75 -3.53 -1.40
N LEU A 95 16.17 -2.34 -1.33
CA LEU A 95 15.16 -1.87 -2.28
C LEU A 95 15.82 -1.20 -3.49
N GLY A 96 15.79 -1.88 -4.60
CA GLY A 96 16.18 -1.32 -5.89
C GLY A 96 15.23 -0.20 -6.38
N LYS A 97 15.63 0.48 -7.44
CA LYS A 97 14.84 1.58 -8.02
C LYS A 97 13.43 1.09 -8.45
N LYS A 98 13.35 -0.04 -9.16
CA LYS A 98 12.07 -0.57 -9.67
C LYS A 98 11.12 -0.98 -8.55
N GLU A 99 11.62 -1.52 -7.46
CA GLU A 99 10.84 -1.86 -6.27
C GLU A 99 10.31 -0.62 -5.56
N ARG A 100 11.12 0.44 -5.48
CA ARG A 100 10.68 1.75 -4.97
C ARG A 100 9.62 2.38 -5.87
N ASP A 101 9.77 2.27 -7.19
CA ASP A 101 8.80 2.75 -8.17
C ASP A 101 7.48 1.95 -8.05
N TYR A 102 7.55 0.62 -7.86
CA TYR A 102 6.40 -0.23 -7.57
C TYR A 102 5.66 0.18 -6.30
N LEU A 103 6.39 0.39 -5.19
CA LEU A 103 5.79 0.87 -3.95
C LEU A 103 5.13 2.24 -4.11
N ALA A 104 5.79 3.15 -4.81
CA ALA A 104 5.28 4.50 -5.05
C ALA A 104 3.95 4.47 -5.81
N ILE A 105 3.87 3.72 -6.92
CA ILE A 105 2.65 3.64 -7.73
C ILE A 105 1.51 2.94 -6.98
N ARG A 106 1.81 1.87 -6.22
CA ARG A 106 0.85 1.17 -5.37
C ARG A 106 0.30 2.08 -4.27
N LEU A 107 1.18 2.82 -3.58
CA LEU A 107 0.79 3.79 -2.56
C LEU A 107 0.02 4.97 -3.16
N ALA A 108 0.36 5.40 -4.37
CA ALA A 108 -0.32 6.48 -5.07
C ALA A 108 -1.77 6.13 -5.38
N TYR A 109 -2.07 4.89 -5.77
CA TYR A 109 -3.42 4.48 -6.12
C TYR A 109 -4.40 4.67 -4.95
N PRO A 110 -5.59 5.23 -5.16
CA PRO A 110 -6.57 5.50 -4.10
C PRO A 110 -7.39 4.25 -3.75
N GLU A 111 -6.73 3.17 -3.35
CA GLU A 111 -7.33 1.84 -3.15
C GLU A 111 -8.51 1.85 -2.18
N LYS A 112 -8.40 2.59 -1.07
CA LYS A 112 -9.47 2.68 -0.07
C LYS A 112 -10.74 3.31 -0.64
N PHE A 113 -10.57 4.38 -1.42
CA PHE A 113 -11.68 5.02 -2.13
C PHE A 113 -12.32 4.02 -3.11
N TRP A 114 -11.50 3.36 -3.93
CA TRP A 114 -11.95 2.39 -4.91
C TRP A 114 -12.70 1.22 -4.27
N LYS A 115 -12.15 0.60 -3.23
CA LYS A 115 -12.77 -0.54 -2.53
C LYS A 115 -14.14 -0.18 -1.96
N ILE A 116 -14.31 0.98 -1.35
CA ILE A 116 -15.59 1.42 -0.78
C ILE A 116 -16.59 1.69 -1.89
N THR A 117 -16.19 2.41 -2.93
CA THR A 117 -17.03 2.76 -4.06
C THR A 117 -17.50 1.51 -4.81
N ASN A 118 -16.57 0.62 -5.12
CA ASN A 118 -16.86 -0.64 -5.81
C ASN A 118 -17.82 -1.52 -4.98
N SER A 119 -17.56 -1.67 -3.68
CA SER A 119 -18.44 -2.42 -2.77
C SER A 119 -19.87 -1.83 -2.73
N TYR A 120 -20.00 -0.50 -2.74
CA TYR A 120 -21.30 0.16 -2.77
C TYR A 120 -22.07 -0.16 -4.05
N TYR A 121 -21.46 0.03 -5.22
CA TYR A 121 -22.12 -0.22 -6.50
C TYR A 121 -22.50 -1.68 -6.73
N HIS A 122 -21.76 -2.64 -6.16
CA HIS A 122 -22.06 -4.07 -6.27
C HIS A 122 -22.99 -4.59 -5.16
N SER A 123 -23.29 -3.81 -4.12
CA SER A 123 -24.10 -4.28 -3.00
C SER A 123 -25.60 -4.23 -3.24
N GLY A 124 -26.08 -3.57 -4.31
CA GLY A 124 -27.51 -3.33 -4.57
C GLY A 124 -28.19 -2.45 -3.51
N LYS A 125 -27.44 -1.82 -2.59
CA LYS A 125 -27.98 -0.96 -1.53
C LYS A 125 -28.23 0.44 -2.06
N ALA A 126 -29.37 1.02 -1.67
CA ALA A 126 -29.72 2.40 -2.01
C ALA A 126 -29.01 3.46 -1.13
N TRP A 127 -28.18 3.05 -0.16
CA TRP A 127 -27.53 3.94 0.80
C TRP A 127 -26.10 3.48 1.13
N ILE A 128 -25.24 4.44 1.43
CA ILE A 128 -23.87 4.18 1.88
C ILE A 128 -23.84 4.18 3.41
N PRO A 129 -23.31 3.14 4.08
CA PRO A 129 -23.14 3.14 5.54
C PRO A 129 -22.32 4.35 6.02
N ALA A 130 -22.75 5.00 7.12
CA ALA A 130 -22.08 6.17 7.67
C ALA A 130 -20.56 5.97 7.87
N LYS A 131 -20.16 4.80 8.40
CA LYS A 131 -18.76 4.43 8.54
C LYS A 131 -17.97 4.45 7.22
N ASN A 132 -18.61 4.16 6.09
CA ASN A 132 -17.95 4.21 4.78
C ASN A 132 -17.85 5.66 4.28
N VAL A 133 -18.85 6.49 4.56
CA VAL A 133 -18.79 7.94 4.27
C VAL A 133 -17.64 8.59 5.04
N GLU A 134 -17.50 8.30 6.35
CA GLU A 134 -16.38 8.78 7.18
C GLU A 134 -15.02 8.36 6.60
N LYS A 135 -14.88 7.09 6.19
CA LYS A 135 -13.65 6.59 5.57
C LYS A 135 -13.32 7.27 4.25
N LEU A 136 -14.34 7.55 3.42
CA LEU A 136 -14.17 8.29 2.17
C LEU A 136 -13.74 9.73 2.44
N SER A 137 -14.43 10.41 3.36
CA SER A 137 -14.12 11.79 3.76
C SER A 137 -12.69 11.92 4.29
N LEU A 138 -12.26 10.98 5.15
CA LEU A 138 -10.90 10.94 5.66
C LEU A 138 -9.88 10.71 4.54
N SER A 139 -10.16 9.79 3.62
CA SER A 139 -9.27 9.52 2.47
C SER A 139 -9.11 10.76 1.57
N VAL A 140 -10.18 11.55 1.41
CA VAL A 140 -10.11 12.82 0.66
C VAL A 140 -9.34 13.88 1.45
N ALA A 141 -9.60 14.02 2.75
CA ALA A 141 -8.93 14.99 3.60
C ALA A 141 -7.40 14.78 3.66
N GLN A 142 -6.95 13.53 3.63
CA GLN A 142 -5.53 13.16 3.66
C GLN A 142 -4.82 13.26 2.29
N THR A 143 -5.47 13.81 1.27
CA THR A 143 -4.92 13.83 -0.09
C THR A 143 -3.61 14.62 -0.20
N GLU A 144 -3.54 15.78 0.42
CA GLU A 144 -2.35 16.65 0.31
C GLU A 144 -1.17 16.11 1.12
N GLU A 145 -1.42 15.52 2.30
CA GLU A 145 -0.40 14.82 3.08
C GLU A 145 0.15 13.62 2.30
N LYS A 146 -0.72 12.84 1.66
CA LYS A 146 -0.32 11.73 0.81
C LYS A 146 0.54 12.18 -0.39
N LYS A 147 0.18 13.26 -1.07
CA LYS A 147 0.98 13.84 -2.16
C LYS A 147 2.37 14.23 -1.68
N ARG A 148 2.43 14.95 -0.56
CA ARG A 148 3.69 15.39 0.03
C ARG A 148 4.57 14.20 0.40
N PHE A 149 3.99 13.20 1.06
CA PHE A 149 4.65 11.95 1.40
C PHE A 149 5.24 11.23 0.18
N LEU A 150 4.47 11.05 -0.90
CA LEU A 150 4.91 10.40 -2.13
C LEU A 150 6.06 11.17 -2.80
N ARG A 151 5.94 12.49 -2.85
CA ARG A 151 6.98 13.35 -3.42
C ARG A 151 8.28 13.28 -2.63
N ASN A 152 8.20 13.33 -1.29
CA ASN A 152 9.38 13.44 -0.44
C ASN A 152 10.08 12.08 -0.23
N LEU A 153 9.33 10.98 -0.12
CA LEU A 153 9.91 9.65 0.07
C LEU A 153 10.32 8.95 -1.23
N PHE A 154 9.56 9.15 -2.30
CA PHE A 154 9.69 8.38 -3.54
C PHE A 154 10.03 9.25 -4.76
N ALA A 155 10.16 10.58 -4.59
CA ALA A 155 10.24 11.52 -5.72
C ALA A 155 9.09 11.36 -6.73
N PHE A 156 7.92 10.89 -6.27
CA PHE A 156 6.77 10.55 -7.10
C PHE A 156 5.75 11.71 -7.09
N GLN A 157 5.36 12.15 -8.29
CA GLN A 157 4.41 13.25 -8.47
C GLN A 157 3.19 12.80 -9.29
N ILE A 158 2.02 13.22 -8.84
CA ILE A 158 0.73 12.96 -9.50
C ILE A 158 0.12 14.26 -9.96
#